data_6f7ce3cfaf5bb4314dd56ee97a8cfa54
#
_entry.id   6f7ce3cfaf5bb4314dd56ee97a8cfa54
#
_cell.length_a   1.000
_cell.length_b   1.000
_cell.length_c   1.000
_cell.angle_alpha   90.00
_cell.angle_beta   90.00
_cell.angle_gamma   90.00
#
_symmetry.space_group_name_H-M   'P 1'
#
loop_
_entity.id
_entity.type
_entity.pdbx_description
1 polymer ?
#
loop_
_entity_poly.entity_id
_entity_poly.type
_entity_poly.pdbx_seq_one_letter_code
_entity_poly.pdbx_strand_id
1 'polypeptide(L)'
;MTARSSSAEEVLVLRVVGEVDLATVGSLREQLQPYVPSEHRGVVLDCTEVSFLAGCGIGLLIEIAEQASTNGMMLRLVAQSRLVLRALQITLTDQQVPRASTVAEAIAQCAL
;
A
#
# COMPACT_ATOMS: atom_id res chain seq x y z
N MET A 1 15.16 1.77 0.60
CA MET A 1 13.68 1.84 0.49
C MET A 1 13.28 3.27 0.16
N THR A 2 12.45 3.44 -0.83
CA THR A 2 11.92 4.75 -1.22
C THR A 2 10.42 4.65 -1.50
N ALA A 3 9.72 5.76 -1.33
CA ALA A 3 8.32 5.90 -1.69
C ALA A 3 8.12 7.18 -2.50
N ARG A 4 7.37 7.07 -3.60
CA ARG A 4 7.07 8.19 -4.48
C ARG A 4 5.58 8.27 -4.74
N SER A 5 5.08 9.48 -4.90
CA SER A 5 3.66 9.71 -5.17
C SER A 5 3.43 10.21 -6.59
N SER A 6 2.31 9.80 -7.15
CA SER A 6 1.75 10.32 -8.39
C SER A 6 0.24 10.24 -8.28
N SER A 7 -0.50 10.84 -9.21
CA SER A 7 -1.96 10.73 -9.18
C SER A 7 -2.53 10.54 -10.57
N ALA A 8 -3.63 9.79 -10.66
CA ALA A 8 -4.38 9.53 -11.88
C ALA A 8 -5.85 9.38 -11.50
N GLU A 9 -6.75 10.10 -12.18
CA GLU A 9 -8.19 10.02 -11.96
C GLU A 9 -8.60 10.28 -10.49
N GLU A 10 -7.92 11.21 -9.83
CA GLU A 10 -8.10 11.52 -8.40
C GLU A 10 -7.69 10.38 -7.47
N VAL A 11 -6.97 9.39 -7.99
CA VAL A 11 -6.41 8.30 -7.21
C VAL A 11 -4.92 8.54 -7.03
N LEU A 12 -4.50 8.49 -5.78
CA LEU A 12 -3.10 8.65 -5.43
C LEU A 12 -2.39 7.30 -5.59
N VAL A 13 -1.22 7.31 -6.23
CA VAL A 13 -0.39 6.11 -6.35
C VAL A 13 0.88 6.33 -5.54
N LEU A 14 1.07 5.50 -4.52
CA LEU A 14 2.26 5.52 -3.68
C LEU A 14 3.12 4.31 -4.03
N ARG A 15 4.19 4.55 -4.75
CA ARG A 15 5.12 3.51 -5.19
C ARG A 15 6.21 3.31 -4.16
N VAL A 16 6.33 2.09 -3.65
CA VAL A 16 7.32 1.71 -2.66
C VAL A 16 8.33 0.76 -3.29
N VAL A 17 9.61 1.03 -3.08
CA VAL A 17 10.70 0.25 -3.66
C VAL A 17 11.65 -0.19 -2.54
N GLY A 18 12.00 -1.47 -2.54
CA GLY A 18 13.02 -2.01 -1.65
C GLY A 18 12.49 -3.01 -0.64
N GLU A 19 13.18 -3.15 0.47
CA GLU A 19 12.81 -4.06 1.54
C GLU A 19 12.15 -3.28 2.67
N VAL A 20 11.08 -3.84 3.24
CA VAL A 20 10.38 -3.25 4.39
C VAL A 20 10.63 -4.14 5.60
N ASP A 21 11.45 -3.66 6.51
CA ASP A 21 11.87 -4.35 7.72
C ASP A 21 11.94 -3.37 8.90
N LEU A 22 12.45 -3.83 10.05
CA LEU A 22 12.58 -2.98 11.24
C LEU A 22 13.46 -1.75 11.00
N ALA A 23 14.46 -1.86 10.13
CA ALA A 23 15.36 -0.73 9.84
C ALA A 23 14.70 0.34 8.95
N THR A 24 13.73 -0.03 8.12
CA THR A 24 13.15 0.86 7.11
C THR A 24 11.71 1.26 7.37
N VAL A 25 10.97 0.53 8.20
CA VAL A 25 9.53 0.76 8.40
C VAL A 25 9.22 2.16 8.95
N GLY A 26 10.05 2.69 9.82
CA GLY A 26 9.86 4.04 10.36
C GLY A 26 9.96 5.12 9.27
N SER A 27 10.95 4.97 8.39
CA SER A 27 11.11 5.88 7.25
C SER A 27 9.94 5.76 6.29
N LEU A 28 9.47 4.55 6.02
CA LEU A 28 8.31 4.33 5.16
C LEU A 28 7.07 4.99 5.75
N ARG A 29 6.83 4.83 7.04
CA ARG A 29 5.71 5.48 7.73
C ARG A 29 5.75 6.99 7.53
N GLU A 30 6.91 7.60 7.73
CA GLU A 30 7.07 9.05 7.56
C GLU A 30 6.80 9.49 6.12
N GLN A 31 7.20 8.70 5.14
CA GLN A 31 6.99 9.02 3.74
C GLN A 31 5.53 8.89 3.32
N LEU A 32 4.77 7.98 3.92
CA LEU A 32 3.36 7.75 3.59
C LEU A 32 2.39 8.65 4.36
N GLN A 33 2.74 9.10 5.56
CA GLN A 33 1.85 9.89 6.40
C GLN A 33 1.24 11.14 5.74
N PRO A 34 1.97 11.91 4.92
CA PRO A 34 1.38 13.09 4.27
C PRO A 34 0.25 12.78 3.31
N TYR A 35 0.14 11.54 2.86
CA TYR A 35 -0.78 11.15 1.79
C TYR A 35 -2.00 10.37 2.26
N VAL A 36 -1.95 9.78 3.44
CA VAL A 36 -3.07 9.00 3.97
C VAL A 36 -3.28 9.36 5.45
N PRO A 37 -4.40 10.00 5.81
CA PRO A 37 -5.49 10.38 4.92
C PRO A 37 -5.18 11.63 4.08
N SER A 38 -5.89 11.78 2.97
CA SER A 38 -5.80 12.94 2.10
C SER A 38 -7.16 13.17 1.41
N GLU A 39 -7.23 14.19 0.55
CA GLU A 39 -8.46 14.51 -0.18
C GLU A 39 -8.67 13.65 -1.42
N HIS A 40 -7.73 12.77 -1.74
CA HIS A 40 -7.87 11.88 -2.88
C HIS A 40 -9.01 10.87 -2.65
N ARG A 41 -9.68 10.51 -3.75
CA ARG A 41 -10.75 9.51 -3.75
C ARG A 41 -10.26 8.15 -3.30
N GLY A 42 -9.06 7.79 -3.70
CA GLY A 42 -8.47 6.52 -3.36
C GLY A 42 -6.95 6.55 -3.36
N VAL A 43 -6.36 5.48 -2.87
CA VAL A 43 -4.92 5.30 -2.83
C VAL A 43 -4.55 3.90 -3.27
N VAL A 44 -3.56 3.82 -4.14
CA VAL A 44 -2.95 2.57 -4.58
C VAL A 44 -1.57 2.49 -3.94
N LEU A 45 -1.35 1.44 -3.16
CA LEU A 45 -0.02 1.13 -2.64
C LEU A 45 0.66 0.21 -3.64
N ASP A 46 1.51 0.78 -4.48
CA ASP A 46 2.25 0.04 -5.50
C ASP A 46 3.50 -0.56 -4.87
N CYS A 47 3.37 -1.81 -4.43
CA CYS A 47 4.46 -2.58 -3.84
C CYS A 47 5.03 -3.61 -4.82
N THR A 48 4.88 -3.38 -6.13
CA THR A 48 5.41 -4.31 -7.15
C THR A 48 6.93 -4.44 -7.09
N GLU A 49 7.63 -3.44 -6.57
CA GLU A 49 9.07 -3.45 -6.41
C GLU A 49 9.51 -3.62 -4.95
N VAL A 50 8.62 -4.06 -4.07
CA VAL A 50 8.96 -4.46 -2.72
C VAL A 50 9.37 -5.93 -2.76
N SER A 51 10.61 -6.20 -2.38
CA SER A 51 11.18 -7.55 -2.44
C SER A 51 11.02 -8.35 -1.16
N PHE A 52 10.82 -7.66 -0.03
CA PHE A 52 10.68 -8.29 1.28
C PHE A 52 9.79 -7.44 2.17
N LEU A 53 8.92 -8.11 2.94
CA LEU A 53 7.98 -7.45 3.84
C LEU A 53 7.97 -8.20 5.18
N ALA A 54 8.56 -7.60 6.20
CA ALA A 54 8.55 -8.13 7.55
C ALA A 54 7.21 -7.85 8.24
N GLY A 55 6.99 -8.51 9.38
CA GLY A 55 5.74 -8.35 10.16
C GLY A 55 5.42 -6.91 10.52
N CYS A 56 6.45 -6.09 10.82
CA CYS A 56 6.25 -4.67 11.12
C CYS A 56 5.75 -3.89 9.89
N GLY A 57 6.16 -4.29 8.69
CA GLY A 57 5.67 -3.73 7.44
C GLY A 57 4.21 -4.10 7.18
N ILE A 58 3.85 -5.34 7.47
CA ILE A 58 2.46 -5.79 7.40
C ILE A 58 1.58 -4.97 8.33
N GLY A 59 2.04 -4.75 9.57
CA GLY A 59 1.33 -3.90 10.52
C GLY A 59 1.12 -2.49 10.01
N LEU A 60 2.12 -1.92 9.35
CA LEU A 60 2.00 -0.60 8.75
C LEU A 60 0.96 -0.59 7.60
N LEU A 61 0.94 -1.61 6.75
CA LEU A 61 -0.05 -1.71 5.67
C LEU A 61 -1.47 -1.76 6.23
N ILE A 62 -1.69 -2.52 7.29
CA ILE A 62 -3.00 -2.61 7.95
C ILE A 62 -3.38 -1.24 8.52
N GLU A 63 -2.46 -0.56 9.18
CA GLU A 63 -2.67 0.78 9.73
C GLU A 63 -3.07 1.78 8.64
N ILE A 64 -2.37 1.77 7.51
CA ILE A 64 -2.67 2.65 6.37
C ILE A 64 -4.06 2.32 5.80
N ALA A 65 -4.40 1.04 5.68
CA ALA A 65 -5.71 0.63 5.20
C ALA A 65 -6.83 1.12 6.12
N GLU A 66 -6.64 1.03 7.43
CA GLU A 66 -7.60 1.53 8.41
C GLU A 66 -7.77 3.05 8.32
N GLN A 67 -6.67 3.78 8.18
CA GLN A 67 -6.72 5.24 8.04
C GLN A 67 -7.45 5.65 6.76
N ALA A 68 -7.19 4.97 5.66
CA ALA A 68 -7.89 5.22 4.41
C ALA A 68 -9.39 4.98 4.56
N SER A 69 -9.77 3.83 5.11
CA SER A 69 -11.18 3.45 5.31
C SER A 69 -11.90 4.45 6.20
N THR A 70 -11.30 4.84 7.31
CA THR A 70 -11.88 5.79 8.26
C THR A 70 -12.14 7.15 7.61
N ASN A 71 -11.35 7.52 6.61
CA ASN A 71 -11.46 8.80 5.93
C ASN A 71 -12.16 8.70 4.56
N GLY A 72 -12.84 7.59 4.30
CA GLY A 72 -13.63 7.43 3.08
C GLY A 72 -12.79 7.23 1.81
N MET A 73 -11.53 6.86 1.94
CA MET A 73 -10.68 6.58 0.79
C MET A 73 -10.72 5.11 0.42
N MET A 74 -10.83 4.82 -0.86
CA MET A 74 -10.65 3.46 -1.37
C MET A 74 -9.16 3.13 -1.36
N LEU A 75 -8.80 1.91 -0.98
CA LEU A 75 -7.40 1.48 -0.98
C LEU A 75 -7.26 0.16 -1.74
N ARG A 76 -6.20 0.06 -2.52
CA ARG A 76 -5.79 -1.19 -3.16
C ARG A 76 -4.29 -1.36 -3.05
N LEU A 77 -3.86 -2.56 -2.74
CA LEU A 77 -2.45 -2.96 -2.68
C LEU A 77 -2.11 -3.76 -3.92
N VAL A 78 -0.99 -3.47 -4.55
CA VAL A 78 -0.47 -4.26 -5.67
C VAL A 78 0.90 -4.79 -5.28
N ALA A 79 1.05 -6.11 -5.31
CA ALA A 79 2.30 -6.79 -5.01
C ALA A 79 2.52 -7.92 -6.01
N GLN A 80 3.77 -8.20 -6.33
CA GLN A 80 4.13 -9.23 -7.31
C GLN A 80 5.17 -10.22 -6.78
N SER A 81 5.97 -9.83 -5.79
CA SER A 81 6.94 -10.74 -5.19
C SER A 81 6.25 -11.91 -4.50
N ARG A 82 6.71 -13.12 -4.76
CA ARG A 82 6.18 -14.33 -4.12
C ARG A 82 6.31 -14.27 -2.61
N LEU A 83 7.43 -13.76 -2.11
CA LEU A 83 7.65 -13.64 -0.67
C LEU A 83 6.64 -12.69 -0.04
N VAL A 84 6.39 -11.56 -0.69
CA VAL A 84 5.42 -10.58 -0.18
C VAL A 84 4.00 -11.15 -0.22
N LEU A 85 3.60 -11.73 -1.35
CA LEU A 85 2.26 -12.33 -1.49
C LEU A 85 2.03 -13.44 -0.47
N ARG A 86 3.04 -14.29 -0.25
CA ARG A 86 2.93 -15.36 0.73
C ARG A 86 2.80 -14.82 2.15
N ALA A 87 3.57 -13.79 2.50
CA ALA A 87 3.47 -13.15 3.80
C ALA A 87 2.07 -12.57 4.04
N LEU A 88 1.48 -11.95 3.03
CA LEU A 88 0.12 -11.42 3.11
C LEU A 88 -0.91 -12.52 3.31
N GLN A 89 -0.75 -13.64 2.62
CA GLN A 89 -1.66 -14.79 2.74
C GLN A 89 -1.58 -15.46 4.11
N ILE A 90 -0.35 -15.72 4.59
CA ILE A 90 -0.12 -16.39 5.87
C ILE A 90 -0.67 -15.59 7.03
N THR A 91 -0.56 -14.27 6.98
CA THR A 91 -1.02 -13.38 8.05
C THR A 91 -2.48 -12.96 7.90
N LEU A 92 -3.19 -13.47 6.89
CA LEU A 92 -4.58 -13.12 6.57
C LEU A 92 -4.76 -11.62 6.31
N THR A 93 -3.69 -10.93 5.93
CA THR A 93 -3.72 -9.51 5.62
C THR A 93 -4.63 -9.21 4.41
N ASP A 94 -4.79 -10.19 3.51
CA ASP A 94 -5.68 -10.07 2.36
C ASP A 94 -7.12 -9.71 2.74
N GLN A 95 -7.53 -10.02 3.95
CA GLN A 95 -8.88 -9.70 4.42
C GLN A 95 -9.00 -8.25 4.91
N GLN A 96 -7.89 -7.62 5.23
CA GLN A 96 -7.84 -6.26 5.78
C GLN A 96 -7.33 -5.24 4.78
N VAL A 97 -6.49 -5.67 3.85
CA VAL A 97 -5.88 -4.81 2.83
C VAL A 97 -6.25 -5.35 1.46
N PRO A 98 -7.27 -4.77 0.80
CA PRO A 98 -7.70 -5.25 -0.51
C PRO A 98 -6.61 -5.14 -1.56
N ARG A 99 -6.46 -6.17 -2.38
CA ARG A 99 -5.45 -6.23 -3.44
C ARG A 99 -6.05 -6.14 -4.83
N ALA A 100 -5.24 -5.65 -5.77
CA ALA A 100 -5.50 -5.73 -7.20
C ALA A 100 -4.29 -6.37 -7.89
N SER A 101 -4.50 -6.91 -9.07
CA SER A 101 -3.44 -7.63 -9.79
C SER A 101 -2.43 -6.70 -10.45
N THR A 102 -2.85 -5.52 -10.86
CA THR A 102 -2.00 -4.52 -11.51
C THR A 102 -2.31 -3.13 -10.99
N VAL A 103 -1.36 -2.21 -11.18
CA VAL A 103 -1.57 -0.82 -10.81
C VAL A 103 -2.72 -0.20 -11.61
N ALA A 104 -2.81 -0.49 -12.92
CA ALA A 104 -3.90 0.01 -13.74
C ALA A 104 -5.26 -0.46 -13.25
N GLU A 105 -5.38 -1.73 -12.89
CA GLU A 105 -6.61 -2.28 -12.32
C GLU A 105 -6.94 -1.63 -10.97
N ALA A 106 -5.93 -1.44 -10.13
CA ALA A 106 -6.09 -0.82 -8.83
C ALA A 106 -6.62 0.62 -8.96
N ILE A 107 -6.06 1.40 -9.89
CA ILE A 107 -6.51 2.78 -10.17
C ILE A 107 -7.97 2.76 -10.61
N ALA A 108 -8.33 1.88 -11.54
CA ALA A 108 -9.70 1.78 -12.03
C ALA A 108 -10.69 1.43 -10.92
N GLN A 109 -10.31 0.51 -10.02
CA GLN A 109 -11.16 0.13 -8.90
C GLN A 109 -11.34 1.27 -7.89
N CYS A 110 -10.29 2.04 -7.63
CA CYS A 110 -10.34 3.17 -6.70
C CYS A 110 -11.07 4.39 -7.28
N ALA A 111 -11.18 4.49 -8.60
CA ALA A 111 -11.83 5.62 -9.27
C ALA A 111 -13.35 5.48 -9.39
N LEU A 112 -13.90 4.34 -9.04
CA LEU A 112 -15.34 4.07 -9.17
C LEU A 112 -16.21 4.88 -8.20
#